data_77b08e0acff675919b2040cec1a62374
#
_entry.id   77b08e0acff675919b2040cec1a62374
#
_cell.length_a   1.000
_cell.length_b   1.000
_cell.length_c   1.000
_cell.angle_alpha   90.00
_cell.angle_beta   90.00
_cell.angle_gamma   90.00
#
_symmetry.space_group_name_H-M   'P 1'
#
loop_
_entity.id
_entity.type
_entity.pdbx_description
1 polymer ?
#
loop_
_entity_poly.entity_id
_entity_poly.type
_entity_poly.pdbx_seq_one_letter_code
_entity_poly.pdbx_strand_id
1 'polypeptide(L)'
;MKKIDKTTVIIIGIISAFVLFIVCMIHYGNQSTENTFQLSEVNDRVYAIYYNTHSRVPSQNYEVITVCCNGNIYTFKGSVQISYADTEPYATVKQYNLVNSDEVHIYVPKGTVSYEESINISR
;
A
#
# COMPACT_ATOMS: atom_id res chain seq x y z
N MET A 1 23.01 -45.51 -22.91
CA MET A 1 22.95 -44.39 -22.01
C MET A 1 23.52 -43.17 -22.71
N LYS A 2 22.72 -42.14 -22.91
CA LYS A 2 23.20 -40.91 -23.56
C LYS A 2 24.07 -40.10 -22.60
N LYS A 3 25.27 -39.82 -23.01
CA LYS A 3 26.15 -38.94 -22.29
C LYS A 3 25.70 -37.49 -22.45
N ILE A 4 25.41 -36.82 -21.37
CA ILE A 4 25.12 -35.38 -21.40
C ILE A 4 26.43 -34.63 -21.56
N ASP A 5 26.54 -33.81 -22.58
CA ASP A 5 27.76 -33.02 -22.82
C ASP A 5 27.83 -31.83 -21.85
N LYS A 6 29.04 -31.25 -21.72
CA LYS A 6 29.29 -30.14 -20.81
C LYS A 6 28.45 -28.91 -21.14
N THR A 7 28.21 -28.66 -22.42
CA THR A 7 27.45 -27.50 -22.89
C THR A 7 26.00 -27.60 -22.44
N THR A 8 25.41 -28.80 -22.55
CA THR A 8 24.03 -29.04 -22.09
C THR A 8 23.89 -28.85 -20.59
N VAL A 9 24.85 -29.35 -19.80
CA VAL A 9 24.86 -29.17 -18.35
C VAL A 9 24.96 -27.68 -17.96
N ILE A 10 25.81 -26.92 -18.64
CA ILE A 10 25.95 -25.48 -18.39
C ILE A 10 24.64 -24.75 -18.70
N ILE A 11 24.00 -25.04 -19.83
CA ILE A 11 22.73 -24.42 -20.23
C ILE A 11 21.63 -24.71 -19.20
N ILE A 12 21.50 -25.95 -18.76
CA ILE A 12 20.53 -26.34 -17.75
C ILE A 12 20.79 -25.61 -16.43
N GLY A 13 22.06 -25.47 -16.04
CA GLY A 13 22.43 -24.75 -14.83
C GLY A 13 22.06 -23.26 -14.90
N ILE A 14 22.29 -22.61 -16.04
CA ILE A 14 21.95 -21.20 -16.25
C ILE A 14 20.44 -21.00 -16.21
N ILE A 15 19.67 -21.86 -16.88
CA ILE A 15 18.21 -21.77 -16.90
C ILE A 15 17.66 -21.98 -15.49
N SER A 16 18.17 -22.95 -14.75
CA SER A 16 17.73 -23.23 -13.38
C SER A 16 18.01 -22.05 -12.44
N ALA A 17 19.17 -21.44 -12.52
CA ALA A 17 19.53 -20.27 -11.73
C ALA A 17 18.62 -19.07 -12.07
N PHE A 18 18.32 -18.87 -13.33
CA PHE A 18 17.45 -17.78 -13.79
C PHE A 18 16.02 -17.96 -13.29
N VAL A 19 15.47 -19.18 -13.38
CA VAL A 19 14.13 -19.48 -12.86
C VAL A 19 14.08 -19.27 -11.34
N LEU A 20 15.08 -19.73 -10.62
CA LEU A 20 15.17 -19.54 -9.18
C LEU A 20 15.20 -18.05 -8.81
N PHE A 21 15.96 -17.26 -9.55
CA PHE A 21 16.02 -15.81 -9.37
C PHE A 21 14.65 -15.15 -9.57
N ILE A 22 13.93 -15.52 -10.62
CA ILE A 22 12.58 -15.00 -10.88
C ILE A 22 11.63 -15.35 -9.73
N VAL A 23 11.64 -16.60 -9.26
CA VAL A 23 10.79 -17.05 -8.15
C VAL A 23 11.11 -16.25 -6.88
N CYS A 24 12.38 -16.04 -6.58
CA CYS A 24 12.80 -15.24 -5.42
C CYS A 24 12.34 -13.79 -5.55
N MET A 25 12.41 -13.18 -6.73
CA MET A 25 11.95 -11.81 -6.97
C MET A 25 10.44 -11.67 -6.79
N ILE A 26 9.66 -12.62 -7.29
CA ILE A 26 8.21 -12.63 -7.12
C ILE A 26 7.86 -12.76 -5.63
N HIS A 27 8.51 -13.69 -4.94
CA HIS A 27 8.27 -13.89 -3.50
C HIS A 27 8.60 -12.63 -2.70
N TYR A 28 9.74 -12.00 -2.96
CA TYR A 28 10.13 -10.75 -2.32
C TYR A 28 9.13 -9.62 -2.60
N GLY A 29 8.69 -9.48 -3.85
CA GLY A 29 7.76 -8.42 -4.24
C GLY A 29 6.37 -8.57 -3.63
N ASN A 30 5.96 -9.81 -3.33
CA ASN A 30 4.67 -10.11 -2.70
C ASN A 30 4.73 -10.01 -1.16
N GLN A 31 5.90 -9.88 -0.59
CA GLN A 31 6.01 -9.66 0.85
C GLN A 31 5.53 -8.27 1.22
N SER A 32 4.87 -8.20 2.35
CA SER A 32 4.31 -6.95 2.86
C SER A 32 4.63 -6.80 4.34
N THR A 33 4.67 -5.56 4.78
CA THR A 33 4.78 -5.20 6.19
C THR A 33 3.49 -4.51 6.60
N GLU A 34 2.85 -5.00 7.66
CA GLU A 34 1.64 -4.40 8.21
C GLU A 34 1.95 -3.78 9.56
N ASN A 35 1.60 -2.51 9.72
CA ASN A 35 1.75 -1.78 10.96
C ASN A 35 0.38 -1.26 11.40
N THR A 36 0.16 -1.28 12.74
CA THR A 36 -1.05 -0.74 13.34
C THR A 36 -0.70 0.53 14.10
N PHE A 37 -1.47 1.59 13.84
CA PHE A 37 -1.27 2.89 14.45
C PHE A 37 -2.54 3.28 15.21
N GLN A 38 -2.37 3.72 16.45
CA GLN A 38 -3.46 4.33 17.21
C GLN A 38 -3.62 5.77 16.76
N LEU A 39 -4.85 6.18 16.43
CA LEU A 39 -5.12 7.49 15.86
C LEU A 39 -5.49 8.51 16.93
N SER A 40 -5.06 9.75 16.71
CA SER A 40 -5.46 10.93 17.46
C SER A 40 -6.26 11.86 16.56
N GLU A 41 -6.91 12.85 17.15
CA GLU A 41 -7.63 13.84 16.36
C GLU A 41 -6.68 14.67 15.51
N VAL A 42 -6.97 14.77 14.22
CA VAL A 42 -6.26 15.68 13.29
C VAL A 42 -6.77 17.09 13.47
N ASN A 43 -8.09 17.22 13.58
CA ASN A 43 -8.82 18.45 13.88
C ASN A 43 -9.86 18.13 14.94
N ASP A 44 -10.62 19.14 15.36
CA ASP A 44 -11.69 18.96 16.32
C ASP A 44 -12.68 17.87 15.88
N ARG A 45 -12.73 16.75 16.58
CA ARG A 45 -13.60 15.59 16.32
C ARG A 45 -13.37 14.90 14.98
N VAL A 46 -12.24 15.11 14.35
CA VAL A 46 -11.87 14.45 13.08
C VAL A 46 -10.62 13.62 13.28
N TYR A 47 -10.72 12.32 12.99
CA TYR A 47 -9.60 11.39 13.09
C TYR A 47 -8.91 11.14 11.76
N ALA A 48 -9.59 11.38 10.64
CA ALA A 48 -9.01 11.16 9.31
C ALA A 48 -9.59 12.15 8.31
N ILE A 49 -8.75 12.58 7.39
CA ILE A 49 -9.15 13.43 6.26
C ILE A 49 -8.89 12.63 4.99
N TYR A 50 -9.94 12.39 4.23
CA TYR A 50 -9.90 11.58 3.00
C TYR A 50 -10.19 12.43 1.78
N TYR A 51 -9.41 12.25 0.73
CA TYR A 51 -9.73 12.84 -0.57
C TYR A 51 -9.22 11.98 -1.71
N ASN A 52 -9.85 12.13 -2.87
CA ASN A 52 -9.43 11.54 -4.12
C ASN A 52 -8.83 12.60 -5.02
N THR A 53 -7.84 12.20 -5.80
CA THR A 53 -7.35 13.03 -6.89
C THR A 53 -8.01 12.60 -8.19
N HIS A 54 -8.37 13.58 -9.03
CA HIS A 54 -8.88 13.33 -10.36
C HIS A 54 -7.92 13.91 -11.39
N SER A 55 -7.58 13.11 -12.38
CA SER A 55 -6.73 13.50 -13.50
C SER A 55 -7.41 13.14 -14.80
N ARG A 56 -7.03 13.83 -15.89
CA ARG A 56 -7.45 13.45 -17.24
C ARG A 56 -6.94 12.07 -17.63
N VAL A 57 -5.86 11.62 -17.00
CA VAL A 57 -5.33 10.28 -17.17
C VAL A 57 -5.81 9.44 -15.98
N PRO A 58 -6.76 8.48 -16.20
CA PRO A 58 -7.32 7.69 -15.08
C PRO A 58 -6.29 6.96 -14.24
N SER A 59 -5.17 6.55 -14.82
CA SER A 59 -4.09 5.89 -14.09
C SER A 59 -3.39 6.77 -13.07
N GLN A 60 -3.61 8.08 -13.10
CA GLN A 60 -3.07 9.04 -12.13
C GLN A 60 -4.04 9.37 -11.00
N ASN A 61 -5.23 8.79 -11.01
CA ASN A 61 -6.17 8.94 -9.92
C ASN A 61 -5.72 8.08 -8.73
N TYR A 62 -5.76 8.63 -7.54
CA TYR A 62 -5.41 7.91 -6.33
C TYR A 62 -6.18 8.45 -5.14
N GLU A 63 -6.26 7.64 -4.10
CA GLU A 63 -6.86 7.98 -2.82
C GLU A 63 -5.78 8.42 -1.85
N VAL A 64 -6.10 9.41 -1.04
CA VAL A 64 -5.18 9.93 -0.01
C VAL A 64 -5.92 10.00 1.31
N ILE A 65 -5.27 9.56 2.37
CA ILE A 65 -5.79 9.67 3.72
C ILE A 65 -4.74 10.33 4.62
N THR A 66 -5.16 11.32 5.39
CA THR A 66 -4.32 12.00 6.37
C THR A 66 -4.81 11.68 7.77
N VAL A 67 -3.92 11.23 8.61
CA VAL A 67 -4.21 10.84 10.00
C VAL A 67 -3.17 11.42 10.93
N CYS A 68 -3.51 11.49 12.23
CA CYS A 68 -2.59 11.91 13.27
C CYS A 68 -2.31 10.75 14.20
N CYS A 69 -1.04 10.52 14.49
CA CYS A 69 -0.60 9.49 15.44
C CYS A 69 0.50 10.08 16.33
N ASN A 70 0.27 10.05 17.65
CA ASN A 70 1.21 10.58 18.65
C ASN A 70 1.64 12.03 18.37
N GLY A 71 0.72 12.87 17.89
CA GLY A 71 1.00 14.26 17.57
C GLY A 71 1.66 14.50 16.23
N ASN A 72 1.97 13.45 15.48
CA ASN A 72 2.55 13.53 14.13
C ASN A 72 1.49 13.29 13.09
N ILE A 73 1.52 14.07 12.02
CA ILE A 73 0.59 13.91 10.90
C ILE A 73 1.23 13.06 9.82
N TYR A 74 0.50 12.03 9.40
CA TYR A 74 0.92 11.11 8.33
C TYR A 74 -0.08 11.16 7.19
N THR A 75 0.43 11.16 5.98
CA THR A 75 -0.38 11.10 4.76
C THR A 75 0.00 9.86 3.98
N PHE A 76 -1.00 9.03 3.67
CA PHE A 76 -0.80 7.80 2.91
C PHE A 76 -1.52 7.90 1.57
N LYS A 77 -0.88 7.42 0.54
CA LYS A 77 -1.39 7.38 -0.82
C LYS A 77 -1.50 5.94 -1.28
N GLY A 78 -2.67 5.56 -1.74
CA GLY A 78 -2.89 4.20 -2.24
C GLY A 78 -4.35 3.80 -2.17
N SER A 79 -4.61 2.58 -1.71
CA SER A 79 -5.95 2.05 -1.50
C SER A 79 -6.38 2.33 -0.06
N VAL A 80 -7.51 3.01 0.11
CA VAL A 80 -8.02 3.40 1.43
C VAL A 80 -9.38 2.76 1.66
N GLN A 81 -9.52 2.08 2.81
CA GLN A 81 -10.79 1.57 3.29
C GLN A 81 -11.10 2.21 4.65
N ILE A 82 -12.33 2.62 4.84
CA ILE A 82 -12.80 3.22 6.08
C ILE A 82 -13.92 2.37 6.63
N SER A 83 -13.73 1.88 7.86
CA SER A 83 -14.74 1.13 8.59
C SER A 83 -15.13 1.89 9.84
N TYR A 84 -16.42 1.93 10.11
CA TYR A 84 -16.92 2.59 11.30
C TYR A 84 -17.07 1.58 12.43
N ALA A 85 -16.45 1.86 13.55
CA ALA A 85 -16.48 1.01 14.72
C ALA A 85 -16.45 1.86 16.00
N ASP A 86 -17.17 1.40 17.04
CA ASP A 86 -17.22 2.09 18.33
C ASP A 86 -16.05 1.67 19.23
N THR A 87 -14.86 1.59 18.65
CA THR A 87 -13.63 1.29 19.35
C THR A 87 -12.70 2.49 19.35
N GLU A 88 -11.59 2.41 20.07
CA GLU A 88 -10.56 3.43 19.95
C GLU A 88 -10.09 3.52 18.50
N PRO A 89 -9.97 4.73 17.93
CA PRO A 89 -9.57 4.88 16.54
C PRO A 89 -8.19 4.33 16.28
N TYR A 90 -8.08 3.53 15.23
CA TYR A 90 -6.78 2.99 14.80
C TYR A 90 -6.77 2.78 13.28
N ALA A 91 -5.57 2.65 12.74
CA ALA A 91 -5.35 2.37 11.34
C ALA A 91 -4.36 1.23 11.17
N THR A 92 -4.58 0.40 10.16
CA THR A 92 -3.58 -0.56 9.70
C THR A 92 -3.07 -0.12 8.35
N VAL A 93 -1.76 -0.14 8.19
CA VAL A 93 -1.09 0.23 6.94
C VAL A 93 -0.27 -0.95 6.48
N LYS A 94 -0.54 -1.43 5.28
CA LYS A 94 0.16 -2.52 4.65
C LYS A 94 0.99 -1.99 3.49
N GLN A 95 2.29 -2.21 3.55
CA GLN A 95 3.25 -1.77 2.55
C GLN A 95 3.90 -2.96 1.89
N TYR A 96 3.93 -2.98 0.56
CA TYR A 96 4.57 -4.04 -0.22
C TYR A 96 5.97 -3.64 -0.63
N ASN A 97 6.87 -4.61 -0.74
CA ASN A 97 8.28 -4.35 -1.02
C ASN A 97 8.54 -3.70 -2.38
N LEU A 98 7.76 -4.05 -3.41
CA LEU A 98 7.99 -3.57 -4.77
C LEU A 98 6.92 -2.60 -5.29
N VAL A 99 5.91 -2.30 -4.48
CA VAL A 99 4.82 -1.42 -4.88
C VAL A 99 4.85 -0.16 -4.01
N ASN A 100 4.84 1.00 -4.64
CA ASN A 100 4.83 2.30 -3.97
C ASN A 100 3.43 2.75 -3.55
N SER A 101 2.52 1.81 -3.38
CA SER A 101 1.14 2.08 -3.02
C SER A 101 0.83 1.37 -1.72
N ASP A 102 0.29 2.11 -0.75
CA ASP A 102 -0.06 1.57 0.55
C ASP A 102 -1.50 1.08 0.54
N GLU A 103 -1.78 0.02 1.30
CA GLU A 103 -3.14 -0.36 1.65
C GLU A 103 -3.41 0.13 3.07
N VAL A 104 -4.35 1.07 3.21
CA VAL A 104 -4.67 1.68 4.49
C VAL A 104 -6.10 1.34 4.86
N HIS A 105 -6.30 0.80 6.04
CA HIS A 105 -7.61 0.53 6.59
C HIS A 105 -7.79 1.34 7.89
N ILE A 106 -8.76 2.22 7.90
CA ILE A 106 -9.06 3.11 9.02
C ILE A 106 -10.27 2.59 9.77
N TYR A 107 -10.16 2.48 11.08
CA TYR A 107 -11.25 2.09 11.97
C TYR A 107 -11.53 3.23 12.93
N VAL A 108 -12.65 3.92 12.73
CA VAL A 108 -12.98 5.14 13.46
C VAL A 108 -14.48 5.16 13.79
N PRO A 109 -14.91 5.93 14.81
CA PRO A 109 -16.31 6.14 15.06
C PRO A 109 -17.00 6.87 13.90
N LYS A 110 -18.29 6.64 13.73
CA LYS A 110 -19.07 7.27 12.68
C LYS A 110 -19.09 8.80 12.85
N GLY A 111 -18.94 9.50 11.74
CA GLY A 111 -18.96 10.96 11.74
C GLY A 111 -17.63 11.64 12.08
N THR A 112 -16.52 10.87 12.12
CA THR A 112 -15.20 11.40 12.48
C THR A 112 -14.23 11.45 11.29
N VAL A 113 -14.71 11.24 10.08
CA VAL A 113 -13.91 11.34 8.85
C VAL A 113 -14.37 12.54 8.06
N SER A 114 -13.43 13.40 7.67
CA SER A 114 -13.68 14.51 6.77
C SER A 114 -13.42 14.09 5.34
N TYR A 115 -14.41 14.26 4.48
CA TYR A 115 -14.28 13.99 3.05
C TYR A 115 -14.09 15.30 2.32
N GLU A 116 -12.91 15.52 1.78
CA GLU A 116 -12.61 16.72 1.02
C GLU A 116 -12.87 16.51 -0.46
N GLU A 117 -13.12 17.62 -1.16
CA GLU A 117 -13.31 17.60 -2.59
C GLU A 117 -12.07 17.12 -3.31
N SER A 118 -12.29 16.41 -4.41
CA SER A 118 -11.22 15.92 -5.25
C SER A 118 -10.44 17.07 -5.86
N ILE A 119 -9.12 16.96 -5.82
CA ILE A 119 -8.25 17.90 -6.51
C ILE A 119 -8.18 17.48 -7.97
N ASN A 120 -8.54 18.38 -8.87
CA ASN A 120 -8.44 18.13 -10.31
C ASN A 120 -7.01 18.41 -10.77
N ILE A 121 -6.30 17.35 -11.11
CA ILE A 121 -4.95 17.45 -11.67
C ILE A 121 -5.07 17.47 -13.19
N SER A 122 -5.25 18.65 -13.75
CA SER A 122 -5.34 18.83 -15.20
C SER A 122 -3.99 19.24 -15.76
N ARG A 123 -3.24 18.29 -16.23
CA ARG A 123 -1.99 18.56 -16.95
C ARG A 123 -1.74 17.54 -18.03
#